data_c777de40cb0f7d870f91d0f7758c52b3
#
_entry.id   c777de40cb0f7d870f91d0f7758c52b3
#
_cell.length_a   1.000
_cell.length_b   1.000
_cell.length_c   1.000
_cell.angle_alpha   90.00
_cell.angle_beta   90.00
_cell.angle_gamma   90.00
#
_symmetry.space_group_name_H-M   'P 1'
#
loop_
_entity.id
_entity.type
_entity.pdbx_description
1 polymer ?
#
loop_
_entity_poly.entity_id
_entity_poly.type
_entity_poly.pdbx_seq_one_letter_code
_entity_poly.pdbx_strand_id
1 'polypeptide(L)'
;MDSLYNTYLKMLTTPFDDPSSDLPDISPEDYPALFALADRHCTLPFVLPYFRNTGLYSQILQKSKHMMLNYYQIDQFTRRTVSLLKKHGITCFVMKGISLAASYPVPEYRKLGDLDLYINDKKDFQRAEQILHKNGYLDEEEPCDHHTTYRYTFEKTGRSFLLELHYRVVGVYQYKPANPVSYTHLRAHETSAHL
;
A
#
# COMPACT_ATOMS: atom_id res chain seq x y z
N MET A 1 -1.67 30.35 -4.47
CA MET A 1 -1.44 28.95 -4.06
C MET A 1 -2.64 28.31 -3.38
N ASP A 2 -3.35 29.04 -2.53
CA ASP A 2 -4.50 28.47 -1.77
C ASP A 2 -5.68 28.03 -2.64
N SER A 3 -5.99 28.73 -3.74
CA SER A 3 -7.11 28.39 -4.64
C SER A 3 -6.88 27.03 -5.35
N LEU A 4 -5.70 26.82 -5.95
CA LEU A 4 -5.37 25.60 -6.68
C LEU A 4 -5.36 24.35 -5.76
N TYR A 5 -4.79 24.50 -4.56
CA TYR A 5 -4.76 23.41 -3.59
C TYR A 5 -6.14 23.05 -3.06
N ASN A 6 -6.99 24.06 -2.85
CA ASN A 6 -8.39 23.85 -2.47
C ASN A 6 -9.19 23.15 -3.57
N THR A 7 -8.98 23.51 -4.84
CA THR A 7 -9.57 22.80 -5.98
C THR A 7 -9.12 21.36 -6.01
N TYR A 8 -7.82 21.09 -5.84
CA TYR A 8 -7.27 19.74 -5.78
C TYR A 8 -7.90 18.91 -4.63
N LEU A 9 -8.02 19.44 -3.43
CA LEU A 9 -8.68 18.77 -2.31
C LEU A 9 -10.15 18.45 -2.61
N LYS A 10 -10.89 19.37 -3.20
CA LYS A 10 -12.27 19.11 -3.64
C LYS A 10 -12.35 17.98 -4.66
N MET A 11 -11.43 17.91 -5.63
CA MET A 11 -11.39 16.80 -6.59
C MET A 11 -11.18 15.43 -5.92
N LEU A 12 -10.51 15.38 -4.77
CA LEU A 12 -10.29 14.13 -4.04
C LEU A 12 -11.49 13.69 -3.21
N THR A 13 -12.29 14.63 -2.69
CA THR A 13 -13.39 14.34 -1.76
C THR A 13 -14.75 14.22 -2.47
N THR A 14 -15.03 15.07 -3.45
CA THR A 14 -16.32 15.10 -4.17
C THR A 14 -16.84 13.75 -4.69
N PRO A 15 -16.00 12.85 -5.24
CA PRO A 15 -16.51 11.56 -5.72
C PRO A 15 -17.11 10.67 -4.63
N PHE A 16 -16.85 10.96 -3.35
CA PHE A 16 -17.25 10.13 -2.23
C PHE A 16 -18.30 10.78 -1.34
N ASP A 17 -18.38 12.12 -1.35
CA ASP A 17 -19.27 12.86 -0.44
C ASP A 17 -20.69 13.00 -0.99
N ASP A 18 -20.84 13.40 -2.23
CA ASP A 18 -22.15 13.52 -2.90
C ASP A 18 -21.97 13.51 -4.43
N PRO A 19 -22.55 12.50 -5.12
CA PRO A 19 -22.55 12.48 -6.59
C PRO A 19 -23.28 13.67 -7.25
N SER A 20 -24.12 14.38 -6.51
CA SER A 20 -24.84 15.57 -6.96
C SER A 20 -24.10 16.88 -6.66
N SER A 21 -22.98 16.83 -5.92
CA SER A 21 -22.20 18.04 -5.64
C SER A 21 -21.61 18.60 -6.94
N ASP A 22 -21.68 19.92 -7.08
CA ASP A 22 -21.11 20.62 -8.22
C ASP A 22 -19.60 20.32 -8.33
N LEU A 23 -19.20 19.78 -9.47
CA LEU A 23 -17.80 19.58 -9.78
C LEU A 23 -17.08 20.93 -9.71
N PRO A 24 -15.85 20.99 -9.16
CA PRO A 24 -15.13 22.24 -9.12
C PRO A 24 -14.95 22.78 -10.54
N ASP A 25 -15.23 24.07 -10.72
CA ASP A 25 -14.89 24.78 -11.96
C ASP A 25 -13.37 24.91 -12.04
N ILE A 26 -12.77 24.33 -13.08
CA ILE A 26 -11.32 24.25 -13.25
C ILE A 26 -10.93 25.10 -14.46
N SER A 27 -10.14 26.14 -14.21
CA SER A 27 -9.56 26.94 -15.29
C SER A 27 -8.63 26.10 -16.17
N PRO A 28 -8.69 26.23 -17.52
CA PRO A 28 -7.86 25.44 -18.42
C PRO A 28 -6.34 25.50 -18.12
N GLU A 29 -5.88 26.65 -17.63
CA GLU A 29 -4.48 26.86 -17.21
C GLU A 29 -4.06 26.10 -15.96
N ASP A 30 -5.01 25.67 -15.11
CA ASP A 30 -4.72 24.98 -13.86
C ASP A 30 -4.51 23.47 -14.04
N TYR A 31 -4.98 22.87 -15.14
CA TYR A 31 -4.87 21.42 -15.36
C TYR A 31 -3.43 20.87 -15.29
N PRO A 32 -2.40 21.50 -15.85
CA PRO A 32 -1.03 20.99 -15.72
C PRO A 32 -0.53 20.97 -14.28
N ALA A 33 -0.88 21.98 -13.48
CA ALA A 33 -0.48 22.05 -12.08
C ALA A 33 -1.25 21.04 -11.22
N LEU A 34 -2.54 20.87 -11.45
CA LEU A 34 -3.37 19.83 -10.79
C LEU A 34 -2.90 18.42 -11.13
N PHE A 35 -2.52 18.17 -12.39
CA PHE A 35 -1.90 16.91 -12.80
C PHE A 35 -0.60 16.66 -12.03
N ALA A 36 0.30 17.66 -11.96
CA ALA A 36 1.56 17.52 -11.24
C ALA A 36 1.36 17.24 -9.74
N LEU A 37 0.36 17.88 -9.10
CA LEU A 37 -0.02 17.59 -7.73
C LEU A 37 -0.50 16.15 -7.57
N ALA A 38 -1.45 15.71 -8.40
CA ALA A 38 -2.02 14.37 -8.33
C ALA A 38 -0.97 13.28 -8.61
N ASP A 39 -0.03 13.51 -9.54
CA ASP A 39 1.06 12.58 -9.83
C ASP A 39 2.03 12.48 -8.63
N ARG A 40 2.43 13.62 -8.08
CA ARG A 40 3.29 13.69 -6.89
C ARG A 40 2.70 12.96 -5.68
N HIS A 41 1.40 13.14 -5.43
CA HIS A 41 0.70 12.53 -4.31
C HIS A 41 0.12 11.14 -4.61
N CYS A 42 0.37 10.61 -5.82
CA CYS A 42 -0.12 9.30 -6.26
C CYS A 42 -1.65 9.16 -6.17
N THR A 43 -2.38 10.22 -6.54
CA THR A 43 -3.85 10.29 -6.47
C THR A 43 -4.51 10.40 -7.86
N LEU A 44 -3.77 10.09 -8.92
CA LEU A 44 -4.26 10.20 -10.30
C LEU A 44 -5.59 9.47 -10.56
N PRO A 45 -5.87 8.27 -10.00
CA PRO A 45 -7.15 7.61 -10.23
C PRO A 45 -8.34 8.42 -9.71
N PHE A 46 -8.17 9.16 -8.60
CA PHE A 46 -9.23 9.97 -8.00
C PHE A 46 -9.60 11.19 -8.86
N VAL A 47 -8.60 11.80 -9.49
CA VAL A 47 -8.80 13.03 -10.29
C VAL A 47 -9.09 12.73 -11.76
N LEU A 48 -8.94 11.49 -12.23
CA LEU A 48 -9.15 11.10 -13.63
C LEU A 48 -10.47 11.60 -14.24
N PRO A 49 -11.63 11.57 -13.55
CA PRO A 49 -12.90 12.03 -14.11
C PRO A 49 -12.90 13.50 -14.56
N TYR A 50 -12.14 14.35 -13.87
CA TYR A 50 -12.08 15.79 -14.14
C TYR A 50 -11.26 16.14 -15.39
N PHE A 51 -10.43 15.21 -15.87
CA PHE A 51 -9.54 15.42 -17.01
C PHE A 51 -10.09 14.90 -18.34
N ARG A 52 -11.34 14.38 -18.38
CA ARG A 52 -11.90 13.70 -19.56
C ARG A 52 -11.79 14.49 -20.86
N ASN A 53 -11.93 15.81 -20.80
CA ASN A 53 -11.92 16.69 -21.97
C ASN A 53 -10.59 17.43 -22.15
N THR A 54 -9.51 16.93 -21.59
CA THR A 54 -8.18 17.56 -21.68
C THR A 54 -7.19 16.69 -22.45
N GLY A 55 -6.17 17.29 -23.01
CA GLY A 55 -5.05 16.57 -23.65
C GLY A 55 -4.26 15.68 -22.69
N LEU A 56 -4.42 15.85 -21.37
CA LEU A 56 -3.74 15.06 -20.33
C LEU A 56 -4.47 13.75 -20.00
N TYR A 57 -5.72 13.58 -20.43
CA TYR A 57 -6.55 12.43 -20.06
C TYR A 57 -5.90 11.08 -20.33
N SER A 58 -5.36 10.88 -21.52
CA SER A 58 -4.73 9.60 -21.91
C SER A 58 -3.53 9.25 -21.02
N GLN A 59 -2.72 10.25 -20.66
CA GLN A 59 -1.57 10.06 -19.79
C GLN A 59 -1.99 9.68 -18.37
N ILE A 60 -2.99 10.38 -17.82
CA ILE A 60 -3.53 10.10 -16.48
C ILE A 60 -4.17 8.73 -16.45
N LEU A 61 -4.97 8.38 -17.46
CA LEU A 61 -5.60 7.07 -17.59
C LEU A 61 -4.57 5.93 -17.59
N GLN A 62 -3.49 6.08 -18.33
CA GLN A 62 -2.42 5.08 -18.38
C GLN A 62 -1.75 4.90 -17.02
N LYS A 63 -1.37 5.99 -16.35
CA LYS A 63 -0.76 5.95 -15.01
C LYS A 63 -1.72 5.37 -13.97
N SER A 64 -3.01 5.75 -14.01
CA SER A 64 -4.05 5.22 -13.13
C SER A 64 -4.21 3.70 -13.29
N LYS A 65 -4.27 3.22 -14.54
CA LYS A 65 -4.33 1.77 -14.82
C LYS A 65 -3.13 1.01 -14.26
N HIS A 66 -1.93 1.58 -14.34
CA HIS A 66 -0.73 0.98 -13.73
C HIS A 66 -0.83 0.90 -12.21
N MET A 67 -1.35 1.93 -11.54
CA MET A 67 -1.56 1.91 -10.10
C MET A 67 -2.57 0.84 -9.70
N MET A 68 -3.71 0.76 -10.38
CA MET A 68 -4.75 -0.24 -10.13
C MET A 68 -4.23 -1.66 -10.38
N LEU A 69 -3.49 -1.87 -11.48
CA LEU A 69 -2.88 -3.17 -11.76
C LEU A 69 -1.89 -3.58 -10.68
N ASN A 70 -1.07 -2.64 -10.20
CA ASN A 70 -0.13 -2.89 -9.12
C ASN A 70 -0.84 -3.32 -7.82
N TYR A 71 -1.98 -2.69 -7.49
CA TYR A 71 -2.81 -3.11 -6.36
C TYR A 71 -3.19 -4.59 -6.45
N TYR A 72 -3.79 -5.04 -7.55
CA TYR A 72 -4.20 -6.43 -7.72
C TYR A 72 -3.03 -7.41 -7.68
N GLN A 73 -1.87 -7.01 -8.16
CA GLN A 73 -0.66 -7.84 -8.13
C GLN A 73 -0.10 -7.97 -6.71
N ILE A 74 -0.10 -6.89 -5.92
CA ILE A 74 0.29 -6.93 -4.50
C ILE A 74 -0.73 -7.74 -3.70
N ASP A 75 -2.04 -7.61 -3.97
CA ASP A 75 -3.06 -8.45 -3.33
C ASP A 75 -2.80 -9.93 -3.61
N GLN A 76 -2.54 -10.31 -4.85
CA GLN A 76 -2.20 -11.68 -5.22
C GLN A 76 -0.92 -12.16 -4.52
N PHE A 77 0.11 -11.32 -4.47
CA PHE A 77 1.35 -11.61 -3.76
C PHE A 77 1.13 -11.81 -2.27
N THR A 78 0.32 -10.93 -1.66
CA THR A 78 -0.09 -11.02 -0.25
C THR A 78 -0.78 -12.34 0.05
N ARG A 79 -1.82 -12.69 -0.73
CA ARG A 79 -2.57 -13.96 -0.56
C ARG A 79 -1.66 -15.17 -0.71
N ARG A 80 -0.76 -15.18 -1.68
CA ARG A 80 0.24 -16.23 -1.86
C ARG A 80 1.12 -16.40 -0.64
N THR A 81 1.71 -15.31 -0.16
CA THR A 81 2.68 -15.30 0.95
C THR A 81 2.02 -15.73 2.26
N VAL A 82 0.86 -15.14 2.58
CA VAL A 82 0.06 -15.50 3.77
C VAL A 82 -0.36 -16.98 3.71
N SER A 83 -0.85 -17.46 2.56
CA SER A 83 -1.26 -18.86 2.40
C SER A 83 -0.07 -19.82 2.56
N LEU A 84 1.11 -19.45 2.07
CA LEU A 84 2.33 -20.23 2.25
C LEU A 84 2.66 -20.39 3.74
N LEU A 85 2.70 -19.30 4.49
CA LEU A 85 3.02 -19.31 5.92
C LEU A 85 1.95 -20.07 6.72
N LYS A 86 0.66 -19.83 6.42
CA LYS A 86 -0.47 -20.50 7.06
C LYS A 86 -0.43 -22.03 6.88
N LYS A 87 -0.04 -22.54 5.70
CA LYS A 87 0.14 -23.98 5.45
C LYS A 87 1.18 -24.63 6.37
N HIS A 88 2.12 -23.84 6.87
CA HIS A 88 3.14 -24.28 7.82
C HIS A 88 2.79 -23.98 9.28
N GLY A 89 1.55 -23.58 9.57
CA GLY A 89 1.07 -23.29 10.90
C GLY A 89 1.62 -21.98 11.49
N ILE A 90 2.09 -21.05 10.64
CA ILE A 90 2.61 -19.75 11.07
C ILE A 90 1.49 -18.72 10.95
N THR A 91 1.19 -18.05 12.06
CA THR A 91 0.28 -16.90 12.10
C THR A 91 1.06 -15.63 11.79
N CYS A 92 0.61 -14.87 10.80
CA CYS A 92 1.17 -13.56 10.45
C CYS A 92 0.05 -12.54 10.25
N PHE A 93 0.38 -11.27 10.44
CA PHE A 93 -0.55 -10.15 10.31
C PHE A 93 -0.08 -9.25 9.16
N VAL A 94 -1.01 -8.94 8.25
CA VAL A 94 -0.75 -7.98 7.17
C VAL A 94 -0.85 -6.58 7.75
N MET A 95 0.21 -5.80 7.59
CA MET A 95 0.28 -4.43 8.09
C MET A 95 0.23 -3.41 6.96
N LYS A 96 0.05 -2.14 7.34
CA LYS A 96 0.18 -0.95 6.47
C LYS A 96 -0.49 -1.11 5.09
N GLY A 97 0.24 -0.79 4.04
CA GLY A 97 -0.06 -0.82 2.61
C GLY A 97 -1.42 -1.41 2.20
N ILE A 98 -1.45 -2.71 1.92
CA ILE A 98 -2.63 -3.41 1.41
C ILE A 98 -3.76 -3.52 2.45
N SER A 99 -3.44 -3.65 3.75
CA SER A 99 -4.46 -3.72 4.80
C SER A 99 -5.22 -2.39 4.95
N LEU A 100 -4.53 -1.26 4.81
CA LEU A 100 -5.15 0.08 4.82
C LEU A 100 -5.96 0.35 3.56
N ALA A 101 -5.60 -0.26 2.43
CA ALA A 101 -6.35 -0.09 1.19
C ALA A 101 -7.82 -0.53 1.33
N ALA A 102 -8.10 -1.54 2.16
CA ALA A 102 -9.46 -2.00 2.43
C ALA A 102 -10.38 -0.92 3.06
N SER A 103 -9.80 0.11 3.67
CA SER A 103 -10.53 1.27 4.22
C SER A 103 -10.79 2.38 3.20
N TYR A 104 -10.26 2.27 1.99
CA TYR A 104 -10.53 3.23 0.92
C TYR A 104 -11.85 2.89 0.22
N PRO A 105 -12.66 3.89 -0.18
CA PRO A 105 -13.87 3.65 -0.97
C PRO A 105 -13.61 2.87 -2.26
N VAL A 106 -12.43 3.06 -2.86
CA VAL A 106 -11.92 2.31 -4.01
C VAL A 106 -10.50 1.84 -3.67
N PRO A 107 -10.35 0.63 -3.13
CA PRO A 107 -9.05 0.13 -2.61
C PRO A 107 -7.90 0.19 -3.62
N GLU A 108 -8.18 -0.10 -4.89
CA GLU A 108 -7.21 -0.10 -5.98
C GLU A 108 -6.68 1.30 -6.36
N TYR A 109 -7.31 2.37 -5.86
CA TYR A 109 -6.81 3.73 -6.05
C TYR A 109 -5.66 4.09 -5.11
N ARG A 110 -5.44 3.26 -4.07
CA ARG A 110 -4.28 3.42 -3.21
C ARG A 110 -3.02 2.90 -3.89
N LYS A 111 -1.99 3.75 -3.98
CA LYS A 111 -0.66 3.29 -4.41
C LYS A 111 -0.08 2.36 -3.35
N LEU A 112 0.38 1.19 -3.79
CA LEU A 112 1.09 0.21 -2.98
C LEU A 112 2.53 0.06 -3.47
N GLY A 113 3.46 -0.24 -2.55
CA GLY A 113 4.87 -0.50 -2.81
C GLY A 113 5.26 -1.94 -2.50
N ASP A 114 5.20 -2.28 -1.26
CA ASP A 114 5.68 -3.50 -0.63
C ASP A 114 4.57 -4.24 0.12
N LEU A 115 4.88 -5.42 0.59
CA LEU A 115 4.05 -6.21 1.49
C LEU A 115 4.70 -6.23 2.88
N ASP A 116 4.02 -5.66 3.86
CA ASP A 116 4.43 -5.73 5.26
C ASP A 116 3.71 -6.87 5.97
N LEU A 117 4.46 -7.84 6.50
CA LEU A 117 3.95 -8.91 7.35
C LEU A 117 4.60 -8.86 8.72
N TYR A 118 3.80 -9.01 9.76
CA TYR A 118 4.28 -9.09 11.13
C TYR A 118 4.09 -10.50 11.71
N ILE A 119 5.11 -11.02 12.40
CA ILE A 119 5.06 -12.28 13.14
C ILE A 119 5.52 -12.02 14.57
N ASN A 120 4.63 -12.29 15.53
CA ASN A 120 4.85 -11.98 16.94
C ASN A 120 5.80 -12.97 17.65
N ASP A 121 5.74 -14.26 17.29
CA ASP A 121 6.56 -15.30 17.92
C ASP A 121 7.93 -15.41 17.24
N LYS A 122 8.99 -15.34 18.03
CA LYS A 122 10.38 -15.39 17.51
C LYS A 122 10.72 -16.73 16.83
N LYS A 123 10.17 -17.85 17.30
CA LYS A 123 10.43 -19.17 16.69
C LYS A 123 9.71 -19.28 15.37
N ASP A 124 8.47 -18.77 15.32
CA ASP A 124 7.70 -18.71 14.08
C ASP A 124 8.32 -17.76 13.07
N PHE A 125 8.88 -16.64 13.50
CA PHE A 125 9.63 -15.73 12.63
C PHE A 125 10.81 -16.46 11.97
N GLN A 126 11.67 -17.15 12.74
CA GLN A 126 12.80 -17.91 12.20
C GLN A 126 12.36 -19.05 11.27
N ARG A 127 11.25 -19.71 11.58
CA ARG A 127 10.65 -20.73 10.70
C ARG A 127 10.14 -20.12 9.39
N ALA A 128 9.53 -18.93 9.48
CA ALA A 128 9.05 -18.20 8.31
C ALA A 128 10.20 -17.85 7.35
N GLU A 129 11.32 -17.34 7.85
CA GLU A 129 12.51 -17.06 7.04
C GLU A 129 12.96 -18.31 6.26
N GLN A 130 13.09 -19.46 6.93
CA GLN A 130 13.48 -20.72 6.29
C GLN A 130 12.46 -21.16 5.21
N ILE A 131 11.17 -20.98 5.47
CA ILE A 131 10.10 -21.33 4.53
C ILE A 131 10.14 -20.41 3.32
N LEU A 132 10.31 -19.11 3.53
CA LEU A 132 10.40 -18.12 2.46
C LEU A 132 11.59 -18.43 1.54
N HIS A 133 12.79 -18.65 2.08
CA HIS A 133 13.97 -19.01 1.29
C HIS A 133 13.74 -20.28 0.45
N LYS A 134 13.17 -21.34 1.05
CA LYS A 134 12.84 -22.59 0.33
C LYS A 134 11.82 -22.41 -0.79
N ASN A 135 11.07 -21.32 -0.77
CA ASN A 135 10.03 -20.99 -1.76
C ASN A 135 10.41 -19.85 -2.71
N GLY A 136 11.71 -19.55 -2.81
CA GLY A 136 12.24 -18.62 -3.82
C GLY A 136 12.21 -17.15 -3.41
N TYR A 137 12.03 -16.83 -2.13
CA TYR A 137 12.26 -15.49 -1.61
C TYR A 137 13.75 -15.31 -1.33
N LEU A 138 14.32 -14.25 -1.85
CA LEU A 138 15.76 -13.93 -1.74
C LEU A 138 15.93 -12.71 -0.84
N ASP A 139 16.97 -12.74 0.00
CA ASP A 139 17.33 -11.58 0.80
C ASP A 139 17.64 -10.39 -0.11
N GLU A 140 17.07 -9.22 0.21
CA GLU A 140 17.23 -8.01 -0.59
C GLU A 140 18.19 -7.01 0.06
N GLU A 141 18.09 -6.87 1.37
CA GLU A 141 18.87 -5.91 2.16
C GLU A 141 19.36 -6.57 3.45
N GLU A 142 20.38 -5.99 4.07
CA GLU A 142 20.79 -6.38 5.41
C GLU A 142 19.65 -6.19 6.42
N PRO A 143 19.44 -7.14 7.34
CA PRO A 143 18.37 -7.02 8.35
C PRO A 143 18.54 -5.75 9.16
N CYS A 144 17.44 -5.02 9.35
CA CYS A 144 17.40 -3.86 10.21
C CYS A 144 16.92 -4.21 11.63
N ASP A 145 16.68 -3.21 12.48
CA ASP A 145 16.29 -3.40 13.88
C ASP A 145 14.83 -3.82 14.09
N HIS A 146 14.03 -3.96 13.04
CA HIS A 146 12.60 -4.29 13.13
C HIS A 146 12.06 -5.22 12.03
N HIS A 147 12.75 -5.37 10.89
CA HIS A 147 12.35 -6.29 9.81
C HIS A 147 13.53 -6.85 9.01
N THR A 148 13.24 -7.88 8.22
CA THR A 148 14.10 -8.40 7.16
C THR A 148 13.35 -8.22 5.83
N THR A 149 14.05 -7.78 4.78
CA THR A 149 13.47 -7.54 3.45
C THR A 149 13.79 -8.67 2.50
N TYR A 150 12.77 -9.18 1.82
CA TYR A 150 12.88 -10.24 0.82
C TYR A 150 12.36 -9.77 -0.52
N ARG A 151 12.98 -10.26 -1.60
CA ARG A 151 12.46 -10.14 -2.97
C ARG A 151 11.88 -11.47 -3.42
N TYR A 152 10.69 -11.44 -4.01
CA TYR A 152 10.10 -12.56 -4.70
C TYR A 152 9.79 -12.20 -6.14
N THR A 153 10.24 -13.04 -7.10
CA THR A 153 10.00 -12.84 -8.54
C THR A 153 9.05 -13.90 -9.07
N PHE A 154 7.95 -13.48 -9.68
CA PHE A 154 7.04 -14.38 -10.38
C PHE A 154 7.65 -14.83 -11.71
N GLU A 155 7.97 -16.12 -11.85
CA GLU A 155 8.62 -16.69 -13.04
C GLU A 155 7.88 -16.37 -14.34
N LYS A 156 6.53 -16.48 -14.33
CA LYS A 156 5.70 -16.26 -15.51
C LYS A 156 5.72 -14.84 -16.06
N THR A 157 5.93 -13.85 -15.21
CA THR A 157 5.83 -12.44 -15.58
C THR A 157 7.16 -11.69 -15.45
N GLY A 158 8.15 -12.29 -14.79
CA GLY A 158 9.40 -11.64 -14.43
C GLY A 158 9.25 -10.47 -13.44
N ARG A 159 8.06 -10.24 -12.90
CA ARG A 159 7.81 -9.16 -11.94
C ARG A 159 8.25 -9.54 -10.54
N SER A 160 8.93 -8.61 -9.91
CA SER A 160 9.43 -8.77 -8.52
C SER A 160 8.62 -7.90 -7.56
N PHE A 161 8.45 -8.41 -6.35
CA PHE A 161 7.78 -7.73 -5.24
C PHE A 161 8.65 -7.84 -3.99
N LEU A 162 8.57 -6.82 -3.15
CA LEU A 162 9.26 -6.80 -1.87
C LEU A 162 8.31 -7.22 -0.75
N LEU A 163 8.84 -8.02 0.17
CA LEU A 163 8.22 -8.39 1.43
C LEU A 163 9.11 -7.90 2.56
N GLU A 164 8.57 -7.04 3.43
CA GLU A 164 9.15 -6.74 4.73
C GLU A 164 8.53 -7.67 5.77
N LEU A 165 9.35 -8.58 6.30
CA LEU A 165 8.94 -9.47 7.38
C LEU A 165 9.36 -8.86 8.71
N HIS A 166 8.38 -8.36 9.45
CA HIS A 166 8.58 -7.62 10.69
C HIS A 166 8.53 -8.53 11.92
N TYR A 167 9.49 -8.38 12.82
CA TYR A 167 9.45 -8.91 14.20
C TYR A 167 9.17 -7.81 15.23
N ARG A 168 9.07 -6.57 14.78
CA ARG A 168 8.55 -5.41 15.51
C ARG A 168 7.76 -4.53 14.56
N VAL A 169 6.73 -3.89 15.08
CA VAL A 169 5.86 -3.01 14.27
C VAL A 169 6.58 -1.76 13.82
N VAL A 170 7.49 -1.27 14.64
CA VAL A 170 8.31 -0.07 14.44
C VAL A 170 9.73 -0.32 14.93
N GLY A 171 10.67 0.43 14.39
CA GLY A 171 12.06 0.44 14.86
C GLY A 171 12.19 0.83 16.33
N VAL A 172 13.37 0.65 16.88
CA VAL A 172 13.66 1.03 18.26
C VAL A 172 13.80 2.55 18.36
N TYR A 173 12.85 3.17 19.02
CA TYR A 173 12.92 4.61 19.29
C TYR A 173 13.91 4.93 20.40
N GLN A 174 14.59 6.08 20.29
CA GLN A 174 15.41 6.64 21.37
C GLN A 174 14.55 6.91 22.62
N TYR A 175 13.28 7.27 22.44
CA TYR A 175 12.31 7.41 23.51
C TYR A 175 11.79 6.03 23.93
N LYS A 176 12.47 5.43 24.92
CA LYS A 176 12.20 4.06 25.42
C LYS A 176 10.73 3.74 25.75
N PRO A 177 9.91 4.66 26.33
CA PRO A 177 8.50 4.38 26.62
C PRO A 177 7.63 4.14 25.37
N ALA A 178 8.06 4.56 24.18
CA ALA A 178 7.32 4.29 22.93
C ALA A 178 7.47 2.85 22.45
N ASN A 179 8.52 2.14 22.85
CA ASN A 179 8.81 0.79 22.37
C ASN A 179 7.79 -0.28 22.85
N PRO A 180 7.24 -0.26 24.08
CA PRO A 180 6.21 -1.20 24.51
C PRO A 180 4.83 -0.93 23.90
N VAL A 181 4.51 0.31 23.56
CA VAL A 181 3.17 0.73 23.08
C VAL A 181 2.85 0.07 21.73
N SER A 182 3.85 -0.22 20.91
CA SER A 182 3.67 -0.88 19.62
C SER A 182 3.06 -2.29 19.74
N TYR A 183 3.26 -3.00 20.85
CA TYR A 183 2.68 -4.32 21.08
C TYR A 183 1.21 -4.29 21.54
N THR A 184 0.80 -3.24 22.25
CA THR A 184 -0.59 -3.12 22.76
C THR A 184 -1.56 -2.73 21.65
N HIS A 185 -1.15 -1.94 20.67
CA HIS A 185 -2.00 -1.56 19.54
C HIS A 185 -2.30 -2.73 18.59
N LEU A 186 -1.37 -3.67 18.41
CA LEU A 186 -1.61 -4.85 17.58
C LEU A 186 -2.68 -5.76 18.16
N ARG A 187 -2.69 -5.99 19.48
CA ARG A 187 -3.73 -6.80 20.14
C ARG A 187 -5.13 -6.20 20.01
N ALA A 188 -5.25 -4.88 19.95
CA ALA A 188 -6.54 -4.21 19.76
C ALA A 188 -7.12 -4.39 18.34
N HIS A 189 -6.30 -4.71 17.34
CA HIS A 189 -6.70 -4.92 15.95
C HIS A 189 -6.80 -6.40 15.54
N GLU A 190 -6.49 -7.36 16.42
CA GLU A 190 -6.59 -8.80 16.15
C GLU A 190 -8.00 -9.27 15.76
N THR A 191 -9.04 -8.49 16.08
CA THR A 191 -10.44 -8.83 15.81
C THR A 191 -10.92 -8.48 14.40
N SER A 192 -10.13 -7.76 13.59
CA SER A 192 -10.57 -7.20 12.30
C SER A 192 -9.92 -7.85 11.06
N ALA A 193 -8.94 -8.74 11.22
CA ALA A 193 -8.17 -9.31 10.11
C ALA A 193 -8.42 -10.81 9.93
N HIS A 194 -9.69 -11.22 9.82
CA HIS A 194 -10.04 -12.50 9.22
C HIS A 194 -10.36 -12.27 7.74
N LEU A 195 -9.36 -12.34 6.88
CA LEU A 195 -9.50 -12.57 5.45
C LEU A 195 -9.54 -14.06 5.16
#